data_9bc29c84cf0e76b13a61090c4d671a74
#
_entry.id   9bc29c84cf0e76b13a61090c4d671a74
#
_cell.length_a   1.000
_cell.length_b   1.000
_cell.length_c   1.000
_cell.angle_alpha   90.00
_cell.angle_beta   90.00
_cell.angle_gamma   90.00
#
_symmetry.space_group_name_H-M   'P 1'
#
loop_
_entity.id
_entity.type
_entity.pdbx_description
1 polymer ?
#
loop_
_entity_poly.entity_id
_entity_poly.type
_entity_poly.pdbx_seq_one_letter_code
_entity_poly.pdbx_strand_id
1 'polypeptide(L)'
;MAVTGGDQPGADVAQQRPATAEIVAVRPRVSYFVRLKLRILRNTLRPGRAHRDDKPARRLGRHSRMILFILGAIFGLWLALIGFGAFAGSSLADPPLRPTVAAFAGTAVVMAWVFVPLLFFGVDETLDPARFALLPVPRRTLVLGMLAAAFIGIPPVVTLLATLGSVFGAAVNGGLPAAIVAVLGCAIGISVCIAASRAFTSAFARMLRSRRVRDLAALLIALMGISCNPVFQLIIALVQQGESRQATVVGEVLSWTPLAAPYVAYVDAINGDWALVAARLLIGVAGVAALLWWWLQTIESAMVGSAAGAGARRSISPDAPVRTLIPRVVRFLPPGRFTALISREMRYWLRDPRRRASLISLLAASIVIPFAFTFSFNGGPDRNPGVSQGALVYSLLFAGAFVGLVLVNQFGNDGTAYALHMLTAVPGQVELATRALAVGILTFPLLIAGTVAASVVSGHPAQIPAALGVGLAAFGVSVGAAGITSVLAPYPMPDTNNPFAMNTGRGGVKGMLSLVTMFATWALTAPLGVAYALLPDDLTFVLLPLGVGWGLAFGWVGTRLAGSLLQRRAPEVLAAVTPKHA
;
A
#
# COMPACT_ATOMS: atom_id res chain seq x y z
N MET A 1 -77.95 6.45 44.62
CA MET A 1 -77.39 5.50 45.61
C MET A 1 -75.87 5.65 45.64
N ALA A 2 -75.41 6.00 46.78
CA ALA A 2 -74.02 6.35 47.07
C ALA A 2 -73.09 5.16 47.04
N VAL A 3 -71.80 5.36 46.60
CA VAL A 3 -70.66 4.60 47.09
C VAL A 3 -69.45 5.53 47.02
N THR A 4 -69.07 6.09 48.12
CA THR A 4 -67.86 6.10 48.90
C THR A 4 -66.56 5.76 48.19
N GLY A 5 -65.65 6.64 48.04
CA GLY A 5 -64.43 6.94 48.80
C GLY A 5 -63.41 5.81 48.87
N GLY A 6 -62.29 5.98 48.27
CA GLY A 6 -61.10 5.15 48.43
C GLY A 6 -59.84 5.97 48.29
N ASP A 7 -59.17 6.19 49.42
CA ASP A 7 -57.90 6.85 49.64
C ASP A 7 -56.81 6.34 48.68
N GLN A 8 -56.12 7.27 48.04
CA GLN A 8 -54.79 7.01 47.47
C GLN A 8 -53.73 7.42 48.48
N PRO A 9 -52.84 6.52 48.89
CA PRO A 9 -51.64 6.91 49.64
C PRO A 9 -50.65 7.53 48.68
N GLY A 10 -50.28 8.77 48.99
CA GLY A 10 -49.22 9.49 48.36
C GLY A 10 -47.90 8.74 48.44
N ALA A 11 -47.43 8.20 47.30
CA ALA A 11 -46.08 7.71 47.19
C ALA A 11 -45.18 8.90 46.88
N ASP A 12 -44.47 9.37 47.88
CA ASP A 12 -43.28 10.20 47.78
C ASP A 12 -42.25 9.51 46.88
N VAL A 13 -42.30 9.73 45.58
CA VAL A 13 -41.22 9.39 44.68
C VAL A 13 -40.15 10.46 44.89
N ALA A 14 -39.34 10.21 45.94
CA ALA A 14 -38.07 10.90 46.09
C ALA A 14 -37.31 10.81 44.78
N GLN A 15 -37.26 11.94 44.07
CA GLN A 15 -36.38 12.14 42.93
C GLN A 15 -34.94 11.86 43.36
N GLN A 16 -34.49 10.63 43.25
CA GLN A 16 -33.07 10.31 43.25
C GLN A 16 -32.44 11.00 42.04
N ARG A 17 -31.95 12.23 42.23
CA ARG A 17 -31.01 12.86 41.32
C ARG A 17 -29.87 11.84 41.12
N PRO A 18 -29.59 11.42 39.88
CA PRO A 18 -28.40 10.59 39.66
C PRO A 18 -27.23 11.41 40.18
N ALA A 19 -26.46 10.83 41.09
CA ALA A 19 -25.20 11.39 41.54
C ALA A 19 -24.42 11.74 40.27
N THR A 20 -24.25 13.03 40.02
CA THR A 20 -23.33 13.53 39.00
C THR A 20 -21.97 12.99 39.40
N ALA A 21 -21.60 11.82 38.85
CA ALA A 21 -20.24 11.37 38.91
C ALA A 21 -19.41 12.52 38.32
N GLU A 22 -18.67 13.21 39.18
CA GLU A 22 -17.64 14.14 38.77
C GLU A 22 -16.75 13.38 37.79
N ILE A 23 -16.98 13.59 36.50
CA ILE A 23 -16.08 13.08 35.47
C ILE A 23 -14.80 13.86 35.70
N VAL A 24 -13.91 13.29 36.50
CA VAL A 24 -12.54 13.79 36.64
C VAL A 24 -11.99 13.88 35.23
N ALA A 25 -11.94 15.09 34.70
CA ALA A 25 -11.46 15.38 33.36
C ALA A 25 -9.97 15.06 33.31
N VAL A 26 -9.65 13.78 33.16
CA VAL A 26 -8.27 13.30 32.98
C VAL A 26 -7.76 13.93 31.68
N ARG A 27 -6.87 14.92 31.82
CA ARG A 27 -6.24 15.55 30.65
C ARG A 27 -5.49 14.49 29.86
N PRO A 28 -5.87 14.23 28.59
CA PRO A 28 -5.25 13.17 27.79
C PRO A 28 -3.77 13.49 27.58
N ARG A 29 -2.91 12.54 27.95
CA ARG A 29 -1.45 12.65 27.81
C ARG A 29 -0.97 11.85 26.60
N VAL A 30 0.09 12.30 25.93
CA VAL A 30 0.76 11.61 24.81
C VAL A 30 1.11 10.16 25.18
N SER A 31 1.53 9.92 26.45
CA SER A 31 1.88 8.58 26.93
C SER A 31 0.75 7.55 26.86
N TYR A 32 -0.52 7.99 26.85
CA TYR A 32 -1.65 7.06 26.72
C TYR A 32 -1.73 6.44 25.33
N PHE A 33 -1.39 7.19 24.28
CA PHE A 33 -1.33 6.68 22.90
C PHE A 33 -0.21 5.65 22.73
N VAL A 34 0.96 5.89 23.32
CA VAL A 34 2.09 4.96 23.35
C VAL A 34 1.69 3.68 24.08
N ARG A 35 1.10 3.78 25.27
CA ARG A 35 0.63 2.62 26.04
C ARG A 35 -0.45 1.84 25.30
N LEU A 36 -1.38 2.52 24.64
CA LEU A 36 -2.43 1.90 23.83
C LEU A 36 -1.82 1.11 22.67
N LYS A 37 -0.86 1.70 21.95
CA LYS A 37 -0.15 1.03 20.86
C LYS A 37 0.59 -0.21 21.35
N LEU A 38 1.32 -0.11 22.44
CA LEU A 38 2.03 -1.24 23.05
C LEU A 38 1.07 -2.35 23.49
N ARG A 39 -0.08 -2.01 24.08
CA ARG A 39 -1.11 -2.99 24.44
C ARG A 39 -1.68 -3.70 23.22
N ILE A 40 -1.98 -2.97 22.15
CA ILE A 40 -2.47 -3.54 20.90
C ILE A 40 -1.41 -4.50 20.33
N LEU A 41 -0.15 -4.09 20.27
CA LEU A 41 0.96 -4.91 19.77
C LEU A 41 1.14 -6.19 20.63
N ARG A 42 1.15 -6.04 21.94
CA ARG A 42 1.24 -7.16 22.87
C ARG A 42 0.07 -8.13 22.73
N ASN A 43 -1.14 -7.64 22.52
CA ASN A 43 -2.32 -8.49 22.34
C ASN A 43 -2.32 -9.22 20.99
N THR A 44 -1.74 -8.61 19.93
CA THR A 44 -1.57 -9.29 18.64
C THR A 44 -0.51 -10.39 18.70
N LEU A 45 0.52 -10.22 19.53
CA LEU A 45 1.59 -11.21 19.73
C LEU A 45 1.24 -12.27 20.78
N ARG A 46 0.34 -11.98 21.74
CA ARG A 46 -0.08 -12.97 22.74
C ARG A 46 -0.96 -14.03 22.08
N PRO A 47 -0.65 -15.32 22.27
CA PRO A 47 -1.57 -16.37 21.91
C PRO A 47 -2.82 -16.21 22.79
N GLY A 48 -3.98 -15.93 22.16
CA GLY A 48 -5.25 -15.91 22.85
C GLY A 48 -5.42 -17.22 23.64
N ARG A 49 -5.86 -17.13 24.91
CA ARG A 49 -6.21 -18.32 25.71
C ARG A 49 -7.20 -19.13 24.90
N ALA A 50 -6.78 -20.31 24.46
CA ALA A 50 -7.62 -21.23 23.73
C ALA A 50 -8.79 -21.61 24.64
N HIS A 51 -10.01 -21.24 24.29
CA HIS A 51 -11.20 -21.84 24.88
C HIS A 51 -11.22 -23.31 24.43
N ARG A 52 -11.56 -24.22 25.34
CA ARG A 52 -11.50 -25.69 25.13
C ARG A 52 -12.33 -26.19 23.92
N ASP A 53 -13.24 -25.34 23.39
CA ASP A 53 -14.14 -25.63 22.26
C ASP A 53 -13.67 -25.09 20.91
N ASP A 54 -12.41 -24.68 20.76
CA ASP A 54 -11.91 -24.12 19.52
C ASP A 54 -11.73 -25.20 18.43
N LYS A 55 -12.60 -25.13 17.39
CA LYS A 55 -12.58 -25.97 16.19
C LYS A 55 -11.19 -25.97 15.50
N PRO A 56 -10.77 -27.08 14.84
CA PRO A 56 -9.43 -27.23 14.25
C PRO A 56 -9.05 -26.12 13.25
N ALA A 57 -10.02 -25.45 12.61
CA ALA A 57 -9.78 -24.30 11.74
C ALA A 57 -9.11 -23.11 12.47
N ARG A 58 -9.24 -22.97 13.80
CA ARG A 58 -8.55 -21.93 14.57
C ARG A 58 -7.08 -22.26 14.85
N ARG A 59 -6.69 -23.54 14.85
CA ARG A 59 -5.29 -23.97 15.03
C ARG A 59 -4.45 -23.64 13.80
N LEU A 60 -4.99 -23.80 12.58
CA LEU A 60 -4.32 -23.43 11.34
C LEU A 60 -4.04 -21.92 11.27
N GLY A 61 -4.96 -21.08 11.76
CA GLY A 61 -4.78 -19.62 11.85
C GLY A 61 -3.71 -19.15 12.84
N ARG A 62 -3.24 -20.01 13.74
CA ARG A 62 -2.18 -19.69 14.71
C ARG A 62 -0.78 -19.86 14.11
N HIS A 63 -0.52 -20.97 13.44
CA HIS A 63 0.76 -21.24 12.78
C HIS A 63 0.99 -20.28 11.60
N SER A 64 -0.07 -19.99 10.82
CA SER A 64 0.04 -19.04 9.73
C SER A 64 0.39 -17.62 10.20
N ARG A 65 -0.11 -17.15 11.34
CA ARG A 65 0.26 -15.82 11.89
C ARG A 65 1.72 -15.76 12.34
N MET A 66 2.23 -16.82 12.93
CA MET A 66 3.62 -16.88 13.38
C MET A 66 4.58 -16.95 12.18
N ILE A 67 4.25 -17.77 11.18
CA ILE A 67 5.01 -17.82 9.91
C ILE A 67 5.01 -16.44 9.23
N LEU A 68 3.87 -15.76 9.21
CA LEU A 68 3.71 -14.39 8.73
C LEU A 68 4.65 -13.40 9.38
N PHE A 69 4.64 -13.42 10.71
CA PHE A 69 5.48 -12.52 11.48
C PHE A 69 6.96 -12.78 11.21
N ILE A 70 7.35 -14.06 11.14
CA ILE A 70 8.73 -14.47 10.84
C ILE A 70 9.12 -14.03 9.43
N LEU A 71 8.30 -14.29 8.41
CA LEU A 71 8.58 -13.86 7.03
C LEU A 71 8.65 -12.34 6.90
N GLY A 72 7.73 -11.63 7.56
CA GLY A 72 7.76 -10.16 7.59
C GLY A 72 8.98 -9.61 8.32
N ALA A 73 9.43 -10.28 9.40
CA ALA A 73 10.64 -9.92 10.11
C ALA A 73 11.92 -10.19 9.28
N ILE A 74 11.97 -11.34 8.58
CA ILE A 74 13.09 -11.68 7.68
C ILE A 74 13.16 -10.67 6.54
N PHE A 75 12.04 -10.36 5.90
CA PHE A 75 12.00 -9.36 4.83
C PHE A 75 12.39 -7.97 5.34
N GLY A 76 11.88 -7.57 6.51
CA GLY A 76 12.26 -6.33 7.16
C GLY A 76 13.75 -6.27 7.50
N LEU A 77 14.31 -7.37 8.01
CA LEU A 77 15.75 -7.46 8.28
C LEU A 77 16.59 -7.36 7.00
N TRP A 78 16.14 -8.01 5.93
CA TRP A 78 16.81 -7.92 4.62
C TRP A 78 16.81 -6.48 4.09
N LEU A 79 15.68 -5.77 4.16
CA LEU A 79 15.62 -4.35 3.82
C LEU A 79 16.50 -3.49 4.73
N ALA A 80 16.54 -3.79 6.03
CA ALA A 80 17.39 -3.10 6.98
C ALA A 80 18.88 -3.27 6.65
N LEU A 81 19.30 -4.48 6.25
CA LEU A 81 20.68 -4.77 5.86
C LEU A 81 21.08 -4.03 4.57
N ILE A 82 20.19 -4.01 3.56
CA ILE A 82 20.43 -3.23 2.33
C ILE A 82 20.55 -1.74 2.67
N GLY A 83 19.63 -1.21 3.47
CA GLY A 83 19.67 0.19 3.89
C GLY A 83 20.91 0.50 4.72
N PHE A 84 21.29 -0.37 5.65
CA PHE A 84 22.52 -0.24 6.43
C PHE A 84 23.74 -0.18 5.52
N GLY A 85 23.83 -1.10 4.54
CA GLY A 85 24.91 -1.09 3.55
C GLY A 85 24.98 0.19 2.73
N ALA A 86 23.80 0.72 2.31
CA ALA A 86 23.74 1.98 1.57
C ALA A 86 24.22 3.18 2.41
N PHE A 87 23.78 3.29 3.67
CA PHE A 87 24.21 4.37 4.57
C PHE A 87 25.65 4.20 5.07
N ALA A 88 26.11 3.00 5.35
CA ALA A 88 27.51 2.74 5.67
C ALA A 88 28.40 2.97 4.45
N GLY A 89 27.97 2.53 3.26
CA GLY A 89 28.68 2.74 2.01
C GLY A 89 28.83 4.22 1.64
N SER A 90 27.89 5.09 2.04
CA SER A 90 28.02 6.53 1.82
C SER A 90 29.22 7.13 2.54
N SER A 91 29.64 6.56 3.66
CA SER A 91 30.83 6.99 4.41
C SER A 91 32.15 6.41 3.86
N LEU A 92 32.06 5.30 3.10
CA LEU A 92 33.18 4.68 2.40
C LEU A 92 33.41 5.28 1.02
N ALA A 93 32.46 6.07 0.51
CA ALA A 93 32.62 6.80 -0.74
C ALA A 93 33.76 7.84 -0.64
N ASP A 94 34.28 8.23 -1.81
CA ASP A 94 35.30 9.29 -1.86
C ASP A 94 34.76 10.57 -1.21
N PRO A 95 35.61 11.34 -0.50
CA PRO A 95 35.18 12.51 0.28
C PRO A 95 34.22 13.46 -0.45
N PRO A 96 34.45 13.84 -1.72
CA PRO A 96 33.52 14.75 -2.44
C PRO A 96 32.16 14.14 -2.74
N LEU A 97 32.03 12.81 -2.78
CA LEU A 97 30.78 12.11 -3.09
C LEU A 97 29.95 11.76 -1.84
N ARG A 98 30.54 11.76 -0.65
CA ARG A 98 29.85 11.41 0.61
C ARG A 98 28.55 12.16 0.83
N PRO A 99 28.50 13.52 0.75
CA PRO A 99 27.26 14.26 0.96
C PRO A 99 26.21 13.91 -0.09
N THR A 100 26.63 13.69 -1.32
CA THR A 100 25.72 13.34 -2.43
C THR A 100 25.06 11.98 -2.21
N VAL A 101 25.84 10.94 -1.90
CA VAL A 101 25.32 9.59 -1.65
C VAL A 101 24.42 9.58 -0.42
N ALA A 102 24.82 10.26 0.68
CA ALA A 102 23.99 10.39 1.87
C ALA A 102 22.65 11.13 1.59
N ALA A 103 22.67 12.17 0.75
CA ALA A 103 21.49 12.92 0.36
C ALA A 103 20.50 12.06 -0.44
N PHE A 104 21.00 11.27 -1.39
CA PHE A 104 20.16 10.35 -2.15
C PHE A 104 19.60 9.24 -1.26
N ALA A 105 20.40 8.62 -0.42
CA ALA A 105 19.94 7.58 0.51
C ALA A 105 18.85 8.09 1.46
N GLY A 106 19.06 9.27 2.05
CA GLY A 106 18.06 9.92 2.93
C GLY A 106 16.77 10.25 2.20
N THR A 107 16.88 10.86 1.01
CA THR A 107 15.71 11.17 0.16
C THR A 107 14.94 9.90 -0.21
N ALA A 108 15.64 8.84 -0.61
CA ALA A 108 15.02 7.58 -0.99
C ALA A 108 14.22 6.96 0.17
N VAL A 109 14.76 6.99 1.39
CA VAL A 109 14.08 6.49 2.59
C VAL A 109 12.81 7.30 2.87
N VAL A 110 12.88 8.64 2.84
CA VAL A 110 11.69 9.49 3.08
C VAL A 110 10.65 9.27 1.97
N MET A 111 11.08 9.19 0.71
CA MET A 111 10.18 8.89 -0.41
C MET A 111 9.53 7.51 -0.25
N ALA A 112 10.28 6.48 0.13
CA ALA A 112 9.71 5.16 0.41
C ALA A 112 8.61 5.24 1.50
N TRP A 113 8.81 6.01 2.57
CA TRP A 113 7.80 6.23 3.62
C TRP A 113 6.54 6.96 3.13
N VAL A 114 6.65 7.79 2.11
CA VAL A 114 5.49 8.46 1.49
C VAL A 114 4.80 7.53 0.50
N PHE A 115 5.57 6.85 -0.37
CA PHE A 115 5.00 6.09 -1.49
C PHE A 115 4.52 4.70 -1.14
N VAL A 116 5.27 3.95 -0.32
CA VAL A 116 4.89 2.57 0.02
C VAL A 116 3.48 2.52 0.63
N PRO A 117 3.10 3.36 1.60
CA PRO A 117 1.74 3.39 2.11
C PRO A 117 0.70 3.80 1.06
N LEU A 118 1.03 4.72 0.16
CA LEU A 118 0.12 5.17 -0.89
C LEU A 118 -0.12 4.11 -1.96
N LEU A 119 0.92 3.35 -2.33
CA LEU A 119 0.83 2.30 -3.34
C LEU A 119 0.17 1.02 -2.80
N PHE A 120 0.49 0.63 -1.57
CA PHE A 120 0.02 -0.63 -0.99
C PHE A 120 -1.25 -0.49 -0.13
N PHE A 121 -1.87 0.70 -0.08
CA PHE A 121 -3.12 0.94 0.67
C PHE A 121 -3.13 0.30 2.07
N GLY A 122 -2.12 0.56 2.85
CA GLY A 122 -2.00 -0.08 4.15
C GLY A 122 -1.01 0.59 5.07
N VAL A 123 -1.31 1.82 5.48
CA VAL A 123 -0.62 2.40 6.64
C VAL A 123 -1.08 1.66 7.89
N ASP A 124 -0.17 1.44 8.80
CA ASP A 124 -0.46 0.96 10.16
C ASP A 124 -1.39 1.95 10.89
N GLU A 125 -2.69 1.90 10.59
CA GLU A 125 -3.74 2.67 11.27
C GLU A 125 -4.24 1.94 12.52
N THR A 126 -3.33 1.40 13.33
CA THR A 126 -3.72 0.86 14.64
C THR A 126 -4.39 1.93 15.50
N LEU A 127 -4.11 3.20 15.21
CA LEU A 127 -4.72 4.38 15.82
C LEU A 127 -5.35 5.24 14.71
N ASP A 128 -6.61 4.95 14.37
CA ASP A 128 -7.39 5.74 13.42
C ASP A 128 -7.89 7.03 14.11
N PRO A 129 -7.58 8.23 13.56
CA PRO A 129 -8.08 9.50 14.09
C PRO A 129 -9.60 9.56 14.24
N ALA A 130 -10.35 8.90 13.34
CA ALA A 130 -11.81 8.89 13.37
C ALA A 130 -12.37 8.26 14.66
N ARG A 131 -11.66 7.32 15.28
CA ARG A 131 -12.08 6.69 16.54
C ARG A 131 -11.98 7.63 17.73
N PHE A 132 -11.17 8.68 17.62
CA PHE A 132 -11.00 9.71 18.66
C PHE A 132 -11.92 10.91 18.44
N ALA A 133 -12.72 10.95 17.36
CA ALA A 133 -13.58 12.09 17.02
C ALA A 133 -14.64 12.39 18.09
N LEU A 134 -15.09 11.37 18.82
CA LEU A 134 -16.08 11.50 19.90
C LEU A 134 -15.44 11.77 21.28
N LEU A 135 -14.11 11.77 21.38
CA LEU A 135 -13.41 11.99 22.63
C LEU A 135 -12.93 13.46 22.74
N PRO A 136 -13.03 14.10 23.91
CA PRO A 136 -12.58 15.47 24.11
C PRO A 136 -11.05 15.55 24.21
N VAL A 137 -10.35 15.18 23.13
CA VAL A 137 -8.89 15.21 23.05
C VAL A 137 -8.44 16.44 22.27
N PRO A 138 -7.58 17.31 22.85
CA PRO A 138 -7.02 18.44 22.13
C PRO A 138 -6.23 17.97 20.90
N ARG A 139 -6.41 18.66 19.76
CA ARG A 139 -5.80 18.30 18.46
C ARG A 139 -4.29 18.11 18.54
N ARG A 140 -3.60 19.02 19.23
CA ARG A 140 -2.14 18.94 19.43
C ARG A 140 -1.73 17.66 20.16
N THR A 141 -2.46 17.32 21.23
CA THR A 141 -2.21 16.08 22.00
C THR A 141 -2.50 14.84 21.15
N LEU A 142 -3.54 14.88 20.33
CA LEU A 142 -3.88 13.78 19.41
C LEU A 142 -2.74 13.55 18.39
N VAL A 143 -2.31 14.61 17.67
CA VAL A 143 -1.25 14.50 16.64
C VAL A 143 0.08 14.07 17.26
N LEU A 144 0.50 14.69 18.37
CA LEU A 144 1.73 14.30 19.04
C LEU A 144 1.65 12.89 19.62
N GLY A 145 0.49 12.50 20.15
CA GLY A 145 0.24 11.15 20.64
C GLY A 145 0.30 10.09 19.53
N MET A 146 -0.29 10.39 18.38
CA MET A 146 -0.24 9.53 17.21
C MET A 146 1.17 9.47 16.60
N LEU A 147 1.90 10.60 16.58
CA LEU A 147 3.29 10.63 16.15
C LEU A 147 4.15 9.74 17.06
N ALA A 148 4.07 9.93 18.38
CA ALA A 148 4.82 9.13 19.34
C ALA A 148 4.49 7.63 19.26
N ALA A 149 3.22 7.29 19.05
CA ALA A 149 2.81 5.91 18.85
C ALA A 149 3.29 5.32 17.51
N ALA A 150 3.50 6.15 16.48
CA ALA A 150 3.96 5.71 15.17
C ALA A 150 5.44 5.28 15.16
N PHE A 151 6.23 5.70 16.15
CA PHE A 151 7.60 5.17 16.34
C PHE A 151 7.63 3.70 16.76
N ILE A 152 6.48 3.16 17.19
CA ILE A 152 6.36 1.77 17.65
C ILE A 152 5.77 0.91 16.54
N GLY A 153 6.62 0.13 15.88
CA GLY A 153 6.21 -0.75 14.78
C GLY A 153 7.40 -1.33 14.03
N ILE A 154 7.14 -2.24 13.10
CA ILE A 154 8.17 -2.86 12.26
C ILE A 154 8.85 -1.83 11.34
N PRO A 155 8.10 -0.97 10.60
CA PRO A 155 8.74 -0.04 9.67
C PRO A 155 9.72 0.95 10.34
N PRO A 156 9.40 1.61 11.49
CA PRO A 156 10.36 2.46 12.18
C PRO A 156 11.61 1.72 12.64
N VAL A 157 11.46 0.48 13.12
CA VAL A 157 12.61 -0.35 13.55
C VAL A 157 13.51 -0.70 12.36
N VAL A 158 12.92 -1.11 11.23
CA VAL A 158 13.67 -1.39 9.99
C VAL A 158 14.42 -0.15 9.52
N THR A 159 13.77 1.02 9.53
CA THR A 159 14.39 2.29 9.13
C THR A 159 15.51 2.69 10.10
N LEU A 160 15.30 2.51 11.40
CA LEU A 160 16.34 2.76 12.39
C LEU A 160 17.56 1.88 12.14
N LEU A 161 17.37 0.57 11.96
CA LEU A 161 18.47 -0.36 11.67
C LEU A 161 19.20 0.00 10.37
N ALA A 162 18.47 0.40 9.33
CA ALA A 162 19.04 0.86 8.07
C ALA A 162 19.90 2.11 8.26
N THR A 163 19.36 3.12 8.95
CA THR A 163 20.07 4.41 9.15
C THR A 163 21.22 4.35 10.17
N LEU A 164 21.28 3.29 11.01
CA LEU A 164 22.46 3.03 11.86
C LEU A 164 23.75 2.84 11.04
N GLY A 165 23.65 2.54 9.74
CA GLY A 165 24.80 2.54 8.84
C GLY A 165 25.52 3.89 8.78
N SER A 166 24.78 5.02 8.83
CA SER A 166 25.38 6.36 8.89
C SER A 166 26.08 6.62 10.23
N VAL A 167 25.54 6.09 11.33
CA VAL A 167 26.18 6.19 12.67
C VAL A 167 27.50 5.41 12.71
N PHE A 168 27.48 4.20 12.14
CA PHE A 168 28.70 3.39 12.00
C PHE A 168 29.76 4.12 11.17
N GLY A 169 29.37 4.62 9.99
CA GLY A 169 30.29 5.34 9.11
C GLY A 169 30.81 6.64 9.71
N ALA A 170 29.97 7.38 10.43
CA ALA A 170 30.37 8.59 11.16
C ALA A 170 31.34 8.28 12.28
N ALA A 171 31.12 7.19 13.03
CA ALA A 171 32.02 6.77 14.10
C ALA A 171 33.41 6.40 13.58
N VAL A 172 33.50 5.70 12.44
CA VAL A 172 34.76 5.27 11.83
C VAL A 172 35.54 6.44 11.25
N ASN A 173 34.89 7.40 10.60
CA ASN A 173 35.55 8.47 9.85
C ASN A 173 35.69 9.81 10.62
N GLY A 174 34.80 10.07 11.59
CA GLY A 174 34.75 11.35 12.33
C GLY A 174 34.69 11.20 13.84
N GLY A 175 34.82 9.96 14.34
CA GLY A 175 34.82 9.66 15.76
C GLY A 175 33.49 9.93 16.47
N LEU A 176 33.56 10.05 17.80
CA LEU A 176 32.37 10.20 18.65
C LEU A 176 31.50 11.45 18.33
N PRO A 177 32.07 12.64 18.05
CA PRO A 177 31.25 13.82 17.73
C PRO A 177 30.39 13.61 16.49
N ALA A 178 30.97 13.09 15.40
CA ALA A 178 30.23 12.81 14.17
C ALA A 178 29.18 11.72 14.38
N ALA A 179 29.45 10.68 15.17
CA ALA A 179 28.50 9.64 15.52
C ALA A 179 27.28 10.20 16.30
N ILE A 180 27.50 11.13 17.24
CA ILE A 180 26.38 11.81 17.95
C ILE A 180 25.51 12.60 16.97
N VAL A 181 26.12 13.35 16.05
CA VAL A 181 25.39 14.07 15.00
C VAL A 181 24.59 13.10 14.13
N ALA A 182 25.17 11.96 13.74
CA ALA A 182 24.48 10.93 12.97
C ALA A 182 23.26 10.36 13.74
N VAL A 183 23.36 10.11 15.04
CA VAL A 183 22.23 9.67 15.88
C VAL A 183 21.11 10.73 15.89
N LEU A 184 21.46 12.01 16.08
CA LEU A 184 20.51 13.09 16.01
C LEU A 184 19.85 13.21 14.63
N GLY A 185 20.66 13.10 13.58
CA GLY A 185 20.20 13.07 12.20
C GLY A 185 19.22 11.92 11.92
N CYS A 186 19.52 10.71 12.39
CA CYS A 186 18.62 9.55 12.29
C CYS A 186 17.30 9.80 13.03
N ALA A 187 17.33 10.34 14.24
CA ALA A 187 16.12 10.62 15.02
C ALA A 187 15.22 11.66 14.33
N ILE A 188 15.81 12.75 13.82
CA ILE A 188 15.10 13.78 13.06
C ILE A 188 14.61 13.20 11.73
N GLY A 189 15.44 12.45 11.00
CA GLY A 189 15.09 11.86 9.72
C GLY A 189 13.95 10.85 9.81
N ILE A 190 13.92 9.98 10.82
CA ILE A 190 12.79 9.07 11.07
C ILE A 190 11.54 9.87 11.42
N SER A 191 11.67 10.97 12.16
CA SER A 191 10.54 11.87 12.46
C SER A 191 9.98 12.51 11.19
N VAL A 192 10.84 12.93 10.24
CA VAL A 192 10.44 13.41 8.91
C VAL A 192 9.70 12.31 8.15
N CYS A 193 10.23 11.06 8.12
CA CYS A 193 9.60 9.92 7.47
C CYS A 193 8.17 9.69 7.97
N ILE A 194 7.98 9.63 9.29
CA ILE A 194 6.68 9.39 9.91
C ILE A 194 5.73 10.57 9.66
N ALA A 195 6.19 11.80 9.88
CA ALA A 195 5.38 13.00 9.69
C ALA A 195 4.96 13.16 8.22
N ALA A 196 5.87 12.95 7.27
CA ALA A 196 5.60 12.99 5.84
C ALA A 196 4.57 11.92 5.46
N SER A 197 4.79 10.66 5.84
CA SER A 197 3.85 9.57 5.57
C SER A 197 2.44 9.91 6.06
N ARG A 198 2.29 10.43 7.27
CA ARG A 198 0.99 10.79 7.87
C ARG A 198 0.36 12.01 7.21
N ALA A 199 1.12 13.05 6.94
CA ALA A 199 0.64 14.26 6.27
C ALA A 199 0.17 13.94 4.84
N PHE A 200 0.98 13.24 4.05
CA PHE A 200 0.65 12.87 2.68
C PHE A 200 -0.55 11.93 2.61
N THR A 201 -0.62 10.88 3.43
CA THR A 201 -1.77 9.96 3.43
C THR A 201 -3.06 10.65 3.83
N SER A 202 -3.03 11.56 4.82
CA SER A 202 -4.20 12.35 5.23
C SER A 202 -4.64 13.34 4.15
N ALA A 203 -3.68 14.03 3.54
CA ALA A 203 -3.94 14.96 2.44
C ALA A 203 -4.50 14.22 1.21
N PHE A 204 -3.92 13.06 0.88
CA PHE A 204 -4.33 12.23 -0.23
C PHE A 204 -5.75 11.66 -0.03
N ALA A 205 -6.07 11.18 1.16
CA ALA A 205 -7.42 10.74 1.52
C ALA A 205 -8.46 11.88 1.35
N ARG A 206 -8.07 13.11 1.65
CA ARG A 206 -8.90 14.31 1.41
C ARG A 206 -9.06 14.59 -0.09
N MET A 207 -7.97 14.51 -0.87
CA MET A 207 -7.97 14.75 -2.31
C MET A 207 -8.86 13.76 -3.07
N LEU A 208 -8.85 12.50 -2.69
CA LEU A 208 -9.67 11.45 -3.32
C LEU A 208 -11.19 11.66 -3.16
N ARG A 209 -11.63 12.56 -2.27
CA ARG A 209 -13.05 12.94 -2.14
C ARG A 209 -13.55 13.81 -3.30
N SER A 210 -12.67 14.60 -3.95
CA SER A 210 -13.01 15.43 -5.10
C SER A 210 -12.82 14.66 -6.42
N ARG A 211 -13.81 14.73 -7.33
CA ARG A 211 -13.72 14.04 -8.63
C ARG A 211 -12.58 14.57 -9.51
N ARG A 212 -12.36 15.90 -9.53
CA ARG A 212 -11.32 16.54 -10.36
C ARG A 212 -9.92 16.29 -9.83
N VAL A 213 -9.77 16.31 -8.51
CA VAL A 213 -8.47 16.15 -7.86
C VAL A 213 -8.03 14.68 -7.85
N ARG A 214 -8.95 13.75 -7.97
CA ARG A 214 -8.66 12.31 -8.00
C ARG A 214 -7.93 11.86 -9.26
N ASP A 215 -8.32 12.41 -10.42
CA ASP A 215 -7.64 12.12 -11.68
C ASP A 215 -6.23 12.73 -11.68
N LEU A 216 -6.07 13.91 -11.07
CA LEU A 216 -4.78 14.54 -10.82
C LEU A 216 -3.93 13.73 -9.84
N ALA A 217 -4.54 13.16 -8.79
CA ALA A 217 -3.83 12.31 -7.83
C ALA A 217 -3.30 11.02 -8.47
N ALA A 218 -4.07 10.41 -9.38
CA ALA A 218 -3.61 9.26 -10.16
C ALA A 218 -2.43 9.63 -11.06
N LEU A 219 -2.51 10.78 -11.73
CA LEU A 219 -1.42 11.29 -12.54
C LEU A 219 -0.18 11.60 -11.70
N LEU A 220 -0.35 12.21 -10.54
CA LEU A 220 0.76 12.48 -9.62
C LEU A 220 1.42 11.19 -9.11
N ILE A 221 0.65 10.14 -8.74
CA ILE A 221 1.22 8.84 -8.35
C ILE A 221 2.00 8.23 -9.52
N ALA A 222 1.46 8.28 -10.73
CA ALA A 222 2.14 7.77 -11.92
C ALA A 222 3.44 8.56 -12.19
N LEU A 223 3.38 9.90 -12.16
CA LEU A 223 4.55 10.77 -12.31
C LEU A 223 5.60 10.51 -11.22
N MET A 224 5.17 10.37 -9.98
CA MET A 224 6.04 10.08 -8.85
C MET A 224 6.70 8.69 -8.99
N GLY A 225 5.95 7.67 -9.42
CA GLY A 225 6.51 6.36 -9.73
C GLY A 225 7.56 6.42 -10.84
N ILE A 226 7.29 7.19 -11.90
CA ILE A 226 8.26 7.43 -12.97
C ILE A 226 9.49 8.20 -12.45
N SER A 227 9.30 9.15 -11.54
CA SER A 227 10.40 9.94 -10.96
C SER A 227 11.30 9.16 -9.99
N CYS A 228 10.78 8.12 -9.33
CA CYS A 228 11.61 7.27 -8.46
C CYS A 228 12.70 6.54 -9.23
N ASN A 229 12.48 6.22 -10.49
CA ASN A 229 13.44 5.49 -11.30
C ASN A 229 14.67 6.34 -11.70
N PRO A 230 14.54 7.56 -12.26
CA PRO A 230 15.68 8.44 -12.50
C PRO A 230 16.51 8.70 -11.25
N VAL A 231 15.86 8.83 -10.08
CA VAL A 231 16.58 9.00 -8.79
C VAL A 231 17.38 7.74 -8.45
N PHE A 232 16.80 6.55 -8.62
CA PHE A 232 17.50 5.28 -8.38
C PHE A 232 18.63 5.06 -9.40
N GLN A 233 18.40 5.37 -10.67
CA GLN A 233 19.42 5.32 -11.73
C GLN A 233 20.55 6.30 -11.46
N LEU A 234 20.21 7.49 -11.01
CA LEU A 234 21.20 8.49 -10.67
C LEU A 234 22.07 8.00 -9.48
N ILE A 235 21.47 7.35 -8.47
CA ILE A 235 22.21 6.73 -7.37
C ILE A 235 23.15 5.63 -7.91
N ILE A 236 22.67 4.76 -8.80
CA ILE A 236 23.49 3.70 -9.41
C ILE A 236 24.60 4.29 -10.28
N ALA A 237 24.29 5.28 -11.11
CA ALA A 237 25.26 5.94 -11.96
C ALA A 237 26.34 6.66 -11.15
N LEU A 238 25.95 7.26 -10.01
CA LEU A 238 26.90 7.88 -9.07
C LEU A 238 27.84 6.87 -8.44
N VAL A 239 27.31 5.71 -8.05
CA VAL A 239 28.13 4.64 -7.46
C VAL A 239 29.07 4.02 -8.49
N GLN A 240 28.68 4.02 -9.79
CA GLN A 240 29.43 3.37 -10.85
C GLN A 240 30.37 4.28 -11.66
N GLN A 241 30.05 5.58 -11.79
CA GLN A 241 30.79 6.51 -12.69
C GLN A 241 31.55 7.62 -11.96
N GLY A 242 31.57 7.61 -10.62
CA GLY A 242 32.45 8.45 -9.79
C GLY A 242 32.34 9.97 -9.91
N GLU A 243 32.00 10.55 -11.07
CA GLU A 243 32.12 12.01 -11.28
C GLU A 243 31.12 12.60 -12.27
N SER A 244 29.84 12.27 -12.21
CA SER A 244 28.90 13.07 -13.02
C SER A 244 28.57 14.39 -12.31
N ARG A 245 29.02 15.52 -12.88
CA ARG A 245 28.75 16.89 -12.40
C ARG A 245 27.25 17.14 -12.12
N GLN A 246 26.37 16.51 -12.90
CA GLN A 246 24.92 16.64 -12.73
C GLN A 246 24.43 16.01 -11.42
N ALA A 247 25.00 14.91 -11.04
CA ALA A 247 24.65 14.18 -9.85
C ALA A 247 25.09 14.89 -8.56
N THR A 248 26.28 15.47 -8.57
CA THR A 248 26.75 16.27 -7.43
C THR A 248 25.87 17.51 -7.24
N VAL A 249 25.48 18.20 -8.30
CA VAL A 249 24.57 19.36 -8.22
C VAL A 249 23.20 18.96 -7.68
N VAL A 250 22.61 17.86 -8.15
CA VAL A 250 21.32 17.38 -7.63
C VAL A 250 21.45 16.93 -6.18
N GLY A 251 22.51 16.21 -5.81
CA GLY A 251 22.79 15.81 -4.45
C GLY A 251 22.97 17.00 -3.51
N GLU A 252 23.64 18.04 -3.97
CA GLU A 252 23.81 19.28 -3.21
C GLU A 252 22.45 19.96 -2.95
N VAL A 253 21.62 20.14 -3.99
CA VAL A 253 20.28 20.70 -3.84
C VAL A 253 19.44 19.86 -2.88
N LEU A 254 19.44 18.54 -3.02
CA LEU A 254 18.69 17.64 -2.14
C LEU A 254 19.18 17.73 -0.70
N SER A 255 20.47 17.88 -0.49
CA SER A 255 21.11 17.96 0.83
C SER A 255 20.61 19.15 1.66
N TRP A 256 20.08 20.19 1.02
CA TRP A 256 19.44 21.35 1.65
C TRP A 256 17.94 21.21 1.83
N THR A 257 17.36 20.08 1.46
CA THR A 257 15.94 19.81 1.70
C THR A 257 15.72 19.09 3.03
N PRO A 258 14.55 19.23 3.67
CA PRO A 258 14.22 18.48 4.88
C PRO A 258 14.27 16.95 4.70
N LEU A 259 14.25 16.47 3.45
CA LEU A 259 14.27 15.06 3.11
C LEU A 259 15.64 14.43 3.34
N ALA A 260 16.71 15.17 3.05
CA ALA A 260 18.08 14.67 3.10
C ALA A 260 18.94 15.34 4.16
N ALA A 261 18.70 16.61 4.49
CA ALA A 261 19.54 17.39 5.38
C ALA A 261 19.91 16.67 6.70
N PRO A 262 18.98 16.01 7.44
CA PRO A 262 19.32 15.31 8.66
C PRO A 262 20.30 14.15 8.43
N TYR A 263 20.22 13.51 7.27
CA TYR A 263 21.06 12.35 6.91
C TYR A 263 22.43 12.75 6.35
N VAL A 264 22.62 14.02 5.97
CA VAL A 264 23.92 14.54 5.48
C VAL A 264 24.71 15.21 6.60
N ALA A 265 24.06 15.71 7.64
CA ALA A 265 24.68 16.47 8.74
C ALA A 265 25.93 15.81 9.36
N TYR A 266 25.98 14.47 9.42
CA TYR A 266 27.16 13.77 9.94
C TYR A 266 28.38 13.90 9.04
N VAL A 267 28.19 14.11 7.73
CA VAL A 267 29.30 14.31 6.78
C VAL A 267 29.98 15.65 7.05
N ASP A 268 29.17 16.70 7.33
CA ASP A 268 29.71 18.01 7.70
C ASP A 268 30.44 17.94 9.05
N ALA A 269 29.94 17.12 9.99
CA ALA A 269 30.62 16.88 11.27
C ALA A 269 32.00 16.16 11.09
N ILE A 270 32.10 15.24 10.12
CA ILE A 270 33.38 14.60 9.76
C ILE A 270 34.38 15.67 9.23
N ASN A 271 33.88 16.63 8.46
CA ASN A 271 34.67 17.71 7.87
C ASN A 271 35.00 18.83 8.89
N GLY A 272 34.35 18.83 10.07
CA GLY A 272 34.53 19.87 11.09
C GLY A 272 33.65 21.10 10.88
N ASP A 273 32.71 21.10 9.95
CA ASP A 273 31.87 22.24 9.57
C ASP A 273 30.62 22.34 10.47
N TRP A 274 30.80 22.68 11.74
CA TRP A 274 29.74 22.70 12.75
C TRP A 274 28.58 23.66 12.43
N ALA A 275 28.86 24.74 11.68
CA ALA A 275 27.81 25.67 11.23
C ALA A 275 26.86 24.99 10.25
N LEU A 276 27.39 24.17 9.31
CA LEU A 276 26.57 23.40 8.38
C LEU A 276 25.80 22.30 9.10
N VAL A 277 26.40 21.63 10.09
CA VAL A 277 25.73 20.65 10.95
C VAL A 277 24.48 21.27 11.58
N ALA A 278 24.65 22.45 12.24
CA ALA A 278 23.53 23.13 12.87
C ALA A 278 22.44 23.53 11.86
N ALA A 279 22.83 24.08 10.71
CA ALA A 279 21.90 24.47 9.65
C ALA A 279 21.07 23.27 9.14
N ARG A 280 21.71 22.12 8.84
CA ARG A 280 21.04 20.93 8.33
C ARG A 280 20.11 20.29 9.36
N LEU A 281 20.51 20.20 10.62
CA LEU A 281 19.65 19.70 11.69
C LEU A 281 18.45 20.63 11.90
N LEU A 282 18.63 21.95 11.85
CA LEU A 282 17.54 22.94 11.93
C LEU A 282 16.56 22.80 10.75
N ILE A 283 17.06 22.60 9.52
CA ILE A 283 16.21 22.34 8.35
C ILE A 283 15.39 21.08 8.56
N GLY A 284 15.99 20.02 9.09
CA GLY A 284 15.28 18.79 9.42
C GLY A 284 14.16 19.02 10.46
N VAL A 285 14.46 19.71 11.55
CA VAL A 285 13.47 20.04 12.59
C VAL A 285 12.37 20.95 12.05
N ALA A 286 12.71 21.95 11.25
CA ALA A 286 11.75 22.82 10.58
C ALA A 286 10.85 22.03 9.63
N GLY A 287 11.42 21.06 8.92
CA GLY A 287 10.68 20.13 8.06
C GLY A 287 9.68 19.28 8.84
N VAL A 288 10.07 18.71 10.00
CA VAL A 288 9.15 18.01 10.90
C VAL A 288 8.03 18.94 11.37
N ALA A 289 8.36 20.14 11.81
CA ALA A 289 7.38 21.12 12.30
C ALA A 289 6.38 21.50 11.20
N ALA A 290 6.85 21.78 9.98
CA ALA A 290 6.02 22.10 8.83
C ALA A 290 5.08 20.93 8.45
N LEU A 291 5.58 19.69 8.42
CA LEU A 291 4.79 18.49 8.13
C LEU A 291 3.75 18.23 9.22
N LEU A 292 4.09 18.41 10.49
CA LEU A 292 3.14 18.28 11.60
C LEU A 292 2.07 19.36 11.55
N TRP A 293 2.45 20.61 11.24
CA TRP A 293 1.49 21.70 11.06
C TRP A 293 0.53 21.40 9.90
N TRP A 294 1.04 20.95 8.75
CA TRP A 294 0.20 20.53 7.63
C TRP A 294 -0.72 19.36 8.00
N TRP A 295 -0.22 18.38 8.73
CA TRP A 295 -1.04 17.27 9.22
C TRP A 295 -2.14 17.74 10.18
N LEU A 296 -1.84 18.67 11.09
CA LEU A 296 -2.84 19.30 11.97
C LEU A 296 -4.00 19.92 11.18
N GLN A 297 -3.71 20.57 10.05
CA GLN A 297 -4.74 21.17 9.18
C GLN A 297 -5.58 20.11 8.42
N THR A 298 -5.01 18.95 8.16
CA THR A 298 -5.67 17.91 7.37
C THR A 298 -6.43 16.90 8.24
N ILE A 299 -6.07 16.72 9.50
CA ILE A 299 -6.64 15.72 10.40
C ILE A 299 -8.13 15.95 10.69
N GLU A 300 -8.59 17.22 10.77
CA GLU A 300 -10.01 17.54 10.97
C GLU A 300 -10.89 16.98 9.88
N SER A 301 -10.46 17.11 8.64
CA SER A 301 -11.20 16.57 7.51
C SER A 301 -11.25 15.02 7.52
N ALA A 302 -10.31 14.38 8.21
CA ALA A 302 -10.33 12.94 8.44
C ALA A 302 -11.26 12.53 9.59
N MET A 303 -11.40 13.38 10.62
CA MET A 303 -12.25 13.14 11.80
C MET A 303 -13.73 13.44 11.53
N VAL A 304 -14.03 14.56 10.85
CA VAL A 304 -15.40 14.94 10.44
C VAL A 304 -15.80 14.08 9.25
N GLY A 305 -15.99 12.79 9.52
CA GLY A 305 -16.30 11.80 8.52
C GLY A 305 -17.50 12.22 7.63
N SER A 306 -17.39 11.99 6.37
CA SER A 306 -18.35 11.55 5.35
C SER A 306 -19.88 11.82 5.52
N ALA A 307 -20.34 12.46 6.57
CA ALA A 307 -21.74 12.85 6.66
C ALA A 307 -22.14 13.86 5.57
N ALA A 308 -21.19 14.64 5.05
CA ALA A 308 -21.43 15.60 3.96
C ALA A 308 -21.24 15.01 2.53
N GLY A 309 -20.83 13.75 2.40
CA GLY A 309 -20.52 13.11 1.10
C GLY A 309 -21.67 12.31 0.48
N ALA A 310 -22.85 12.29 1.07
CA ALA A 310 -24.07 11.83 0.41
C ALA A 310 -24.55 12.88 -0.62
N GLY A 311 -23.60 13.32 -1.49
CA GLY A 311 -23.93 14.11 -2.66
C GLY A 311 -24.95 13.33 -3.47
N ALA A 312 -26.05 14.00 -3.79
CA ALA A 312 -27.23 13.54 -4.49
C ALA A 312 -26.92 12.35 -5.42
N ARG A 313 -27.23 11.14 -4.97
CA ARG A 313 -27.32 9.98 -5.84
C ARG A 313 -28.32 10.41 -6.91
N ARG A 314 -27.86 10.59 -8.15
CA ARG A 314 -28.79 10.57 -9.27
C ARG A 314 -29.52 9.24 -9.14
N SER A 315 -30.72 9.28 -8.57
CA SER A 315 -31.64 8.15 -8.60
C SER A 315 -31.82 7.83 -10.08
N ILE A 316 -31.38 6.67 -10.47
CA ILE A 316 -31.77 6.13 -11.78
C ILE A 316 -33.26 5.92 -11.63
N SER A 317 -34.04 6.57 -12.50
CA SER A 317 -35.49 6.36 -12.54
C SER A 317 -35.77 4.85 -12.51
N PRO A 318 -36.70 4.37 -11.68
CA PRO A 318 -37.09 2.95 -11.66
C PRO A 318 -37.44 2.40 -13.04
N ASP A 319 -37.95 3.27 -13.92
CA ASP A 319 -38.34 2.94 -15.29
C ASP A 319 -37.22 3.04 -16.33
N ALA A 320 -35.98 3.32 -15.91
CA ALA A 320 -34.85 3.42 -16.84
C ALA A 320 -34.57 2.05 -17.50
N PRO A 321 -34.46 1.95 -18.84
CA PRO A 321 -34.18 0.69 -19.51
C PRO A 321 -32.92 0.02 -18.95
N VAL A 322 -32.97 -1.30 -18.69
CA VAL A 322 -31.86 -2.08 -18.15
C VAL A 322 -30.57 -1.88 -18.96
N ARG A 323 -30.68 -1.62 -20.27
CA ARG A 323 -29.54 -1.28 -21.15
C ARG A 323 -28.77 -0.05 -20.70
N THR A 324 -29.36 0.91 -19.97
CA THR A 324 -28.66 2.09 -19.43
C THR A 324 -27.73 1.71 -18.29
N LEU A 325 -27.96 0.54 -17.70
CA LEU A 325 -27.11 -0.03 -16.66
C LEU A 325 -25.83 -0.68 -17.22
N ILE A 326 -25.76 -0.98 -18.51
CA ILE A 326 -24.61 -1.62 -19.15
C ILE A 326 -23.63 -0.53 -19.61
N PRO A 327 -22.37 -0.52 -19.13
CA PRO A 327 -21.33 0.39 -19.61
C PRO A 327 -21.15 0.28 -21.13
N ARG A 328 -20.88 1.39 -21.81
CA ARG A 328 -20.71 1.41 -23.27
C ARG A 328 -19.69 0.42 -23.79
N VAL A 329 -18.60 0.20 -23.02
CA VAL A 329 -17.48 -0.69 -23.34
C VAL A 329 -17.89 -2.17 -23.44
N VAL A 330 -18.97 -2.60 -22.77
CA VAL A 330 -19.42 -4.01 -22.76
C VAL A 330 -20.79 -4.19 -23.43
N ARG A 331 -21.31 -3.16 -24.13
CA ARG A 331 -22.62 -3.24 -24.83
C ARG A 331 -22.63 -4.17 -26.04
N PHE A 332 -21.47 -4.54 -26.54
CA PHE A 332 -21.33 -5.50 -27.64
C PHE A 332 -21.58 -6.95 -27.18
N LEU A 333 -21.56 -7.22 -25.86
CA LEU A 333 -21.86 -8.52 -25.32
C LEU A 333 -23.40 -8.77 -25.35
N PRO A 334 -23.83 -10.01 -25.60
CA PRO A 334 -25.25 -10.35 -25.59
C PRO A 334 -25.85 -10.07 -24.19
N PRO A 335 -27.10 -9.60 -24.11
CA PRO A 335 -27.76 -9.38 -22.84
C PRO A 335 -27.97 -10.71 -22.11
N GLY A 336 -27.46 -10.81 -20.88
CA GLY A 336 -27.53 -12.02 -20.08
C GLY A 336 -26.89 -11.86 -18.70
N ARG A 337 -26.89 -12.94 -17.91
CA ARG A 337 -26.32 -12.96 -16.55
C ARG A 337 -24.84 -12.53 -16.55
N PHE A 338 -24.08 -13.01 -17.53
CA PHE A 338 -22.65 -12.73 -17.63
C PHE A 338 -22.39 -11.24 -17.85
N THR A 339 -23.07 -10.61 -18.81
CA THR A 339 -22.96 -9.18 -19.10
C THR A 339 -23.42 -8.31 -17.92
N ALA A 340 -24.48 -8.73 -17.22
CA ALA A 340 -24.96 -8.04 -16.04
C ALA A 340 -23.93 -8.06 -14.90
N LEU A 341 -23.27 -9.20 -14.66
CA LEU A 341 -22.26 -9.36 -13.63
C LEU A 341 -20.99 -8.56 -13.94
N ILE A 342 -20.50 -8.58 -15.20
CA ILE A 342 -19.37 -7.73 -15.62
C ILE A 342 -19.72 -6.25 -15.43
N SER A 343 -20.91 -5.84 -15.85
CA SER A 343 -21.38 -4.46 -15.73
C SER A 343 -21.46 -4.01 -14.29
N ARG A 344 -21.89 -4.89 -13.38
CA ARG A 344 -21.90 -4.67 -11.92
C ARG A 344 -20.48 -4.46 -11.40
N GLU A 345 -19.56 -5.38 -11.72
CA GLU A 345 -18.17 -5.29 -11.26
C GLU A 345 -17.46 -4.04 -11.78
N MET A 346 -17.60 -3.71 -13.06
CA MET A 346 -17.04 -2.47 -13.62
C MET A 346 -17.55 -1.23 -12.88
N ARG A 347 -18.82 -1.22 -12.51
CA ARG A 347 -19.39 -0.12 -11.73
C ARG A 347 -18.83 -0.06 -10.31
N TYR A 348 -18.62 -1.21 -9.67
CA TYR A 348 -18.00 -1.26 -8.36
C TYR A 348 -16.56 -0.70 -8.42
N TRP A 349 -15.76 -1.11 -9.41
CA TRP A 349 -14.42 -0.56 -9.61
C TRP A 349 -14.41 0.95 -9.87
N LEU A 350 -15.41 1.48 -10.54
CA LEU A 350 -15.47 2.91 -10.89
C LEU A 350 -16.18 3.77 -9.84
N ARG A 351 -17.00 3.20 -8.95
CA ARG A 351 -17.82 3.96 -8.00
C ARG A 351 -17.39 3.80 -6.54
N ASP A 352 -16.92 2.63 -6.15
CA ASP A 352 -16.40 2.41 -4.80
C ASP A 352 -15.05 3.13 -4.63
N PRO A 353 -14.91 4.04 -3.64
CA PRO A 353 -13.67 4.77 -3.42
C PRO A 353 -12.45 3.87 -3.21
N ARG A 354 -12.60 2.73 -2.52
CA ARG A 354 -11.53 1.79 -2.21
C ARG A 354 -11.07 1.04 -3.45
N ARG A 355 -12.01 0.43 -4.18
CA ARG A 355 -11.72 -0.28 -5.42
C ARG A 355 -11.14 0.65 -6.47
N ARG A 356 -11.62 1.89 -6.53
CA ARG A 356 -11.09 2.90 -7.41
C ARG A 356 -9.65 3.26 -7.07
N ALA A 357 -9.33 3.44 -5.79
CA ALA A 357 -7.97 3.68 -5.35
C ALA A 357 -7.04 2.52 -5.76
N SER A 358 -7.47 1.27 -5.55
CA SER A 358 -6.73 0.09 -6.01
C SER A 358 -6.61 0.02 -7.53
N LEU A 359 -7.65 0.40 -8.28
CA LEU A 359 -7.60 0.48 -9.74
C LEU A 359 -6.58 1.52 -10.21
N ILE A 360 -6.56 2.71 -9.60
CA ILE A 360 -5.60 3.76 -9.92
C ILE A 360 -4.17 3.26 -9.70
N SER A 361 -3.90 2.57 -8.59
CA SER A 361 -2.58 1.98 -8.34
C SER A 361 -2.21 0.92 -9.37
N LEU A 362 -3.17 0.10 -9.77
CA LEU A 362 -2.95 -0.91 -10.81
C LEU A 362 -2.67 -0.28 -12.18
N LEU A 363 -3.41 0.76 -12.56
CA LEU A 363 -3.20 1.51 -13.80
C LEU A 363 -1.84 2.23 -13.78
N ALA A 364 -1.48 2.85 -12.65
CA ALA A 364 -0.18 3.47 -12.47
C ALA A 364 0.95 2.42 -12.58
N ALA A 365 0.83 1.27 -11.92
CA ALA A 365 1.80 0.19 -12.01
C ALA A 365 1.96 -0.34 -13.44
N SER A 366 0.88 -0.43 -14.22
CA SER A 366 0.91 -0.87 -15.62
C SER A 366 1.71 0.04 -16.54
N ILE A 367 1.89 1.31 -16.18
CA ILE A 367 2.71 2.27 -16.92
C ILE A 367 4.10 2.37 -16.29
N VAL A 368 4.13 2.59 -14.96
CA VAL A 368 5.38 2.90 -14.23
C VAL A 368 6.35 1.73 -14.24
N ILE A 369 5.87 0.49 -14.04
CA ILE A 369 6.77 -0.67 -13.94
C ILE A 369 7.52 -0.91 -15.26
N PRO A 370 6.88 -0.96 -16.46
CA PRO A 370 7.60 -1.10 -17.72
C PRO A 370 8.63 -0.01 -17.93
N PHE A 371 8.27 1.25 -17.71
CA PHE A 371 9.20 2.37 -17.86
C PHE A 371 10.35 2.29 -16.84
N ALA A 372 10.03 2.04 -15.57
CA ALA A 372 11.03 1.94 -14.52
C ALA A 372 12.09 0.88 -14.84
N PHE A 373 11.69 -0.33 -15.21
CA PHE A 373 12.62 -1.40 -15.56
C PHE A 373 13.43 -1.07 -16.81
N THR A 374 12.78 -0.58 -17.87
CA THR A 374 13.45 -0.26 -19.13
C THR A 374 14.54 0.78 -18.92
N PHE A 375 14.26 1.86 -18.18
CA PHE A 375 15.25 2.89 -17.92
C PHE A 375 16.28 2.49 -16.86
N SER A 376 15.93 1.58 -15.93
CA SER A 376 16.87 1.10 -14.91
C SER A 376 18.01 0.26 -15.50
N PHE A 377 17.74 -0.46 -16.56
CA PHE A 377 18.69 -1.39 -17.12
C PHE A 377 19.38 -0.92 -18.40
N ASN A 378 18.90 0.17 -19.02
CA ASN A 378 19.47 0.72 -20.28
C ASN A 378 20.55 1.80 -20.07
N GLY A 379 20.97 2.11 -18.85
CA GLY A 379 21.87 3.24 -18.58
C GLY A 379 23.35 2.86 -18.48
N GLY A 380 24.09 2.88 -19.58
CA GLY A 380 25.55 2.86 -19.60
C GLY A 380 26.15 2.09 -20.78
N PRO A 381 27.28 2.58 -21.35
CA PRO A 381 27.91 1.98 -22.54
C PRO A 381 28.55 0.60 -22.30
N ASP A 382 28.80 0.22 -21.04
CA ASP A 382 29.53 -1.02 -20.68
C ASP A 382 28.62 -2.13 -20.11
N ARG A 383 27.30 -2.01 -20.19
CA ARG A 383 26.37 -3.01 -19.65
C ARG A 383 26.09 -4.16 -20.61
N ASN A 384 26.09 -5.34 -20.02
CA ASN A 384 25.80 -6.60 -20.69
C ASN A 384 24.50 -6.48 -21.53
N PRO A 385 24.57 -6.54 -22.88
CA PRO A 385 23.40 -6.29 -23.75
C PRO A 385 22.19 -7.16 -23.46
N GLY A 386 22.41 -8.38 -22.93
CA GLY A 386 21.37 -9.34 -22.62
C GLY A 386 20.45 -8.92 -21.45
N VAL A 387 20.97 -8.20 -20.44
CA VAL A 387 20.15 -7.75 -19.30
C VAL A 387 19.30 -6.53 -19.69
N SER A 388 19.84 -5.64 -20.53
CA SER A 388 19.09 -4.46 -21.02
C SER A 388 17.95 -4.88 -21.94
N GLN A 389 18.16 -5.86 -22.81
CA GLN A 389 17.14 -6.36 -23.74
C GLN A 389 15.97 -7.05 -23.03
N GLY A 390 16.19 -7.80 -21.94
CA GLY A 390 15.13 -8.47 -21.18
C GLY A 390 14.33 -7.59 -20.23
N ALA A 391 14.78 -6.38 -19.94
CA ALA A 391 14.19 -5.53 -18.90
C ALA A 391 12.69 -5.27 -19.10
N LEU A 392 12.26 -4.99 -20.32
CA LEU A 392 10.85 -4.79 -20.64
C LEU A 392 10.02 -6.05 -20.38
N VAL A 393 10.49 -7.22 -20.83
CA VAL A 393 9.78 -8.49 -20.69
C VAL A 393 9.62 -8.87 -19.22
N TYR A 394 10.69 -8.77 -18.44
CA TYR A 394 10.65 -9.05 -17.00
C TYR A 394 9.80 -8.02 -16.24
N SER A 395 9.73 -6.77 -16.68
CA SER A 395 8.85 -5.77 -16.07
C SER A 395 7.38 -6.16 -16.14
N LEU A 396 6.96 -6.80 -17.24
CA LEU A 396 5.57 -7.24 -17.41
C LEU A 396 5.21 -8.42 -16.51
N LEU A 397 6.20 -9.23 -16.13
CA LEU A 397 6.04 -10.25 -15.09
C LEU A 397 5.64 -9.60 -13.76
N PHE A 398 6.31 -8.51 -13.38
CA PHE A 398 5.98 -7.75 -12.17
C PHE A 398 4.63 -7.03 -12.27
N ALA A 399 4.37 -6.36 -13.40
CA ALA A 399 3.10 -5.66 -13.62
C ALA A 399 1.90 -6.61 -13.60
N GLY A 400 2.02 -7.79 -14.22
CA GLY A 400 1.00 -8.83 -14.18
C GLY A 400 0.77 -9.39 -12.78
N ALA A 401 1.82 -9.62 -12.00
CA ALA A 401 1.71 -10.08 -10.61
C ALA A 401 1.05 -9.06 -9.70
N PHE A 402 1.20 -7.76 -9.99
CA PHE A 402 0.57 -6.69 -9.22
C PHE A 402 -0.96 -6.77 -9.21
N VAL A 403 -1.56 -7.33 -10.26
CA VAL A 403 -3.01 -7.59 -10.34
C VAL A 403 -3.48 -8.50 -9.19
N GLY A 404 -2.69 -9.52 -8.86
CA GLY A 404 -2.99 -10.43 -7.74
C GLY A 404 -3.07 -9.72 -6.40
N LEU A 405 -2.22 -8.72 -6.17
CA LEU A 405 -2.26 -7.92 -4.94
C LEU A 405 -3.60 -7.20 -4.74
N VAL A 406 -4.18 -6.76 -5.85
CA VAL A 406 -5.45 -6.03 -5.86
C VAL A 406 -6.65 -6.97 -5.69
N LEU A 407 -6.56 -8.18 -6.25
CA LEU A 407 -7.66 -9.16 -6.27
C LEU A 407 -7.65 -10.16 -5.11
N VAL A 408 -6.67 -10.12 -4.22
CA VAL A 408 -6.49 -11.11 -3.14
C VAL A 408 -7.66 -11.20 -2.15
N ASN A 409 -8.46 -10.15 -2.00
CA ASN A 409 -9.62 -10.09 -1.08
C ASN A 409 -10.88 -9.53 -1.74
N GLN A 410 -11.28 -10.11 -2.85
CA GLN A 410 -12.43 -9.64 -3.63
C GLN A 410 -13.74 -9.65 -2.83
N PHE A 411 -13.97 -10.71 -2.03
CA PHE A 411 -15.19 -10.85 -1.23
C PHE A 411 -15.21 -9.94 0.00
N GLY A 412 -14.04 -9.62 0.57
CA GLY A 412 -13.95 -8.63 1.64
C GLY A 412 -14.36 -7.22 1.19
N ASN A 413 -14.12 -6.88 -0.07
CA ASN A 413 -14.57 -5.62 -0.65
C ASN A 413 -16.11 -5.55 -0.81
N ASP A 414 -16.78 -6.69 -0.99
CA ASP A 414 -18.25 -6.76 -1.04
C ASP A 414 -18.86 -6.72 0.35
N GLY A 415 -18.19 -7.27 1.35
CA GLY A 415 -18.70 -7.34 2.72
C GLY A 415 -20.06 -8.04 2.77
N THR A 416 -21.00 -7.43 3.49
CA THR A 416 -22.39 -7.95 3.62
C THR A 416 -23.16 -8.00 2.31
N ALA A 417 -22.80 -7.18 1.30
CA ALA A 417 -23.46 -7.21 -0.01
C ALA A 417 -23.26 -8.55 -0.74
N TYR A 418 -22.27 -9.36 -0.36
CA TYR A 418 -22.10 -10.71 -0.90
C TYR A 418 -23.33 -11.63 -0.63
N ALA A 419 -24.12 -11.35 0.41
CA ALA A 419 -25.36 -12.08 0.67
C ALA A 419 -26.33 -12.04 -0.53
N LEU A 420 -26.40 -10.93 -1.27
CA LEU A 420 -27.23 -10.80 -2.46
C LEU A 420 -26.79 -11.75 -3.58
N HIS A 421 -25.50 -12.02 -3.71
CA HIS A 421 -24.96 -12.97 -4.70
C HIS A 421 -25.36 -14.40 -4.36
N MET A 422 -25.38 -14.73 -3.07
CA MET A 422 -25.86 -16.04 -2.59
C MET A 422 -27.36 -16.23 -2.88
N LEU A 423 -28.19 -15.20 -2.62
CA LEU A 423 -29.64 -15.23 -2.88
C LEU A 423 -29.95 -15.37 -4.37
N THR A 424 -29.13 -14.82 -5.25
CA THR A 424 -29.30 -14.93 -6.70
C THR A 424 -28.73 -16.21 -7.30
N ALA A 425 -28.17 -17.11 -6.46
CA ALA A 425 -27.60 -18.40 -6.82
C ALA A 425 -26.64 -18.33 -8.03
N VAL A 426 -25.75 -17.33 -8.04
CA VAL A 426 -24.74 -17.17 -9.09
C VAL A 426 -23.70 -18.30 -8.97
N PRO A 427 -23.42 -19.07 -10.06
CA PRO A 427 -22.37 -20.05 -10.02
C PRO A 427 -21.02 -19.41 -9.70
N GLY A 428 -20.27 -19.98 -8.74
CA GLY A 428 -19.00 -19.41 -8.26
C GLY A 428 -17.97 -19.20 -9.36
N GLN A 429 -17.96 -20.07 -10.38
CA GLN A 429 -17.09 -19.93 -11.55
C GLN A 429 -17.43 -18.69 -12.38
N VAL A 430 -18.73 -18.44 -12.60
CA VAL A 430 -19.21 -17.27 -13.34
C VAL A 430 -18.91 -15.99 -12.56
N GLU A 431 -19.12 -16.03 -11.25
CA GLU A 431 -18.81 -14.90 -10.35
C GLU A 431 -17.33 -14.48 -10.46
N LEU A 432 -16.40 -15.43 -10.34
CA LEU A 432 -14.97 -15.15 -10.41
C LEU A 432 -14.49 -14.79 -11.82
N ALA A 433 -15.02 -15.46 -12.86
CA ALA A 433 -14.67 -15.13 -14.24
C ALA A 433 -15.11 -13.71 -14.63
N THR A 434 -16.29 -13.27 -14.20
CA THR A 434 -16.78 -11.92 -14.48
C THR A 434 -16.00 -10.84 -13.74
N ARG A 435 -15.54 -11.11 -12.53
CA ARG A 435 -14.62 -10.23 -11.78
C ARG A 435 -13.28 -10.07 -12.48
N ALA A 436 -12.67 -11.19 -12.89
CA ALA A 436 -11.43 -11.21 -13.64
C ALA A 436 -11.52 -10.41 -14.95
N LEU A 437 -12.59 -10.67 -15.71
CA LEU A 437 -12.81 -10.02 -16.99
C LEU A 437 -13.06 -8.50 -16.83
N ALA A 438 -13.81 -8.10 -15.81
CA ALA A 438 -14.04 -6.68 -15.53
C ALA A 438 -12.73 -5.92 -15.25
N VAL A 439 -11.83 -6.52 -14.46
CA VAL A 439 -10.50 -5.94 -14.18
C VAL A 439 -9.66 -5.94 -15.45
N GLY A 440 -9.64 -7.04 -16.22
CA GLY A 440 -8.93 -7.11 -17.50
C GLY A 440 -9.33 -6.02 -18.48
N ILE A 441 -10.65 -5.82 -18.68
CA ILE A 441 -11.17 -4.77 -19.57
C ILE A 441 -10.72 -3.37 -19.12
N LEU A 442 -10.59 -3.14 -17.82
CA LEU A 442 -10.17 -1.84 -17.29
C LEU A 442 -8.65 -1.63 -17.36
N THR A 443 -7.85 -2.70 -17.28
CA THR A 443 -6.39 -2.59 -17.12
C THR A 443 -5.60 -2.87 -18.40
N PHE A 444 -6.05 -3.81 -19.25
CA PHE A 444 -5.31 -4.18 -20.46
C PHE A 444 -5.03 -3.03 -21.44
N PRO A 445 -5.96 -2.10 -21.71
CA PRO A 445 -5.65 -1.01 -22.65
C PRO A 445 -4.44 -0.18 -22.22
N LEU A 446 -4.31 0.08 -20.91
CA LEU A 446 -3.19 0.85 -20.36
C LEU A 446 -1.91 0.02 -20.23
N LEU A 447 -2.02 -1.27 -19.92
CA LEU A 447 -0.88 -2.17 -19.92
C LEU A 447 -0.27 -2.27 -21.33
N ILE A 448 -1.10 -2.47 -22.34
CA ILE A 448 -0.66 -2.52 -23.74
C ILE A 448 -0.04 -1.19 -24.15
N ALA A 449 -0.72 -0.07 -23.91
CA ALA A 449 -0.22 1.25 -24.25
C ALA A 449 1.11 1.57 -23.53
N GLY A 450 1.22 1.24 -22.23
CA GLY A 450 2.44 1.41 -21.43
C GLY A 450 3.60 0.56 -21.96
N THR A 451 3.34 -0.69 -22.32
CA THR A 451 4.33 -1.61 -22.91
C THR A 451 4.83 -1.10 -24.26
N VAL A 452 3.90 -0.72 -25.15
CA VAL A 452 4.26 -0.18 -26.48
C VAL A 452 5.06 1.11 -26.34
N ALA A 453 4.60 2.03 -25.50
CA ALA A 453 5.31 3.28 -25.26
C ALA A 453 6.72 3.06 -24.68
N ALA A 454 6.86 2.20 -23.67
CA ALA A 454 8.16 1.86 -23.09
C ALA A 454 9.10 1.22 -24.12
N SER A 455 8.58 0.32 -24.94
CA SER A 455 9.34 -0.37 -26.00
C SER A 455 9.82 0.59 -27.09
N VAL A 456 8.95 1.48 -27.55
CA VAL A 456 9.30 2.48 -28.57
C VAL A 456 10.34 3.48 -28.03
N VAL A 457 10.14 3.99 -26.81
CA VAL A 457 11.07 4.94 -26.18
C VAL A 457 12.43 4.30 -25.88
N SER A 458 12.47 3.00 -25.57
CA SER A 458 13.73 2.27 -25.36
C SER A 458 14.44 1.83 -26.65
N GLY A 459 13.81 2.00 -27.81
CA GLY A 459 14.38 1.58 -29.11
C GLY A 459 14.29 0.07 -29.39
N HIS A 460 13.48 -0.69 -28.64
CA HIS A 460 13.37 -2.15 -28.77
C HIS A 460 11.94 -2.62 -29.12
N PRO A 461 11.33 -2.19 -30.25
CA PRO A 461 9.95 -2.55 -30.60
C PRO A 461 9.77 -4.06 -30.87
N ALA A 462 10.82 -4.78 -31.24
CA ALA A 462 10.78 -6.23 -31.44
C ALA A 462 10.40 -7.02 -30.17
N GLN A 463 10.58 -6.45 -28.99
CA GLN A 463 10.25 -7.10 -27.71
C GLN A 463 8.76 -7.02 -27.34
N ILE A 464 7.94 -6.21 -28.02
CA ILE A 464 6.52 -6.01 -27.71
C ILE A 464 5.76 -7.36 -27.64
N PRO A 465 5.87 -8.28 -28.60
CA PRO A 465 5.14 -9.55 -28.54
C PRO A 465 5.52 -10.39 -27.31
N ALA A 466 6.81 -10.52 -27.03
CA ALA A 466 7.30 -11.29 -25.87
C ALA A 466 6.85 -10.66 -24.55
N ALA A 467 6.98 -9.36 -24.41
CA ALA A 467 6.58 -8.62 -23.22
C ALA A 467 5.07 -8.76 -22.96
N LEU A 468 4.23 -8.55 -23.97
CA LEU A 468 2.79 -8.74 -23.87
C LEU A 468 2.41 -10.19 -23.54
N GLY A 469 3.10 -11.17 -24.15
CA GLY A 469 2.87 -12.59 -23.86
C GLY A 469 3.13 -12.92 -22.40
N VAL A 470 4.28 -12.53 -21.87
CA VAL A 470 4.64 -12.73 -20.44
C VAL A 470 3.70 -11.97 -19.51
N GLY A 471 3.32 -10.73 -19.87
CA GLY A 471 2.37 -9.95 -19.09
C GLY A 471 0.97 -10.58 -19.02
N LEU A 472 0.45 -11.09 -20.13
CA LEU A 472 -0.84 -11.78 -20.20
C LEU A 472 -0.82 -13.11 -19.45
N ALA A 473 0.29 -13.86 -19.51
CA ALA A 473 0.50 -15.05 -18.70
C ALA A 473 0.46 -14.73 -17.21
N ALA A 474 1.24 -13.73 -16.78
CA ALA A 474 1.29 -13.29 -15.39
C ALA A 474 -0.08 -12.81 -14.90
N PHE A 475 -0.82 -12.08 -15.71
CA PHE A 475 -2.20 -11.66 -15.39
C PHE A 475 -3.11 -12.87 -15.15
N GLY A 476 -3.14 -13.85 -16.07
CA GLY A 476 -4.01 -15.01 -15.94
C GLY A 476 -3.69 -15.87 -14.72
N VAL A 477 -2.39 -16.14 -14.49
CA VAL A 477 -1.92 -16.84 -13.29
C VAL A 477 -2.31 -16.08 -12.02
N SER A 478 -2.11 -14.77 -12.03
CA SER A 478 -2.41 -13.87 -10.90
C SER A 478 -3.89 -13.88 -10.54
N VAL A 479 -4.77 -13.82 -11.53
CA VAL A 479 -6.23 -13.92 -11.37
C VAL A 479 -6.63 -15.26 -10.76
N GLY A 480 -6.08 -16.35 -11.26
CA GLY A 480 -6.35 -17.70 -10.74
C GLY A 480 -5.92 -17.85 -9.28
N ALA A 481 -4.69 -17.45 -8.97
CA ALA A 481 -4.13 -17.50 -7.61
C ALA A 481 -4.90 -16.59 -6.63
N ALA A 482 -5.22 -15.37 -7.06
CA ALA A 482 -5.99 -14.42 -6.25
C ALA A 482 -7.44 -14.90 -6.02
N GLY A 483 -8.06 -15.55 -7.00
CA GLY A 483 -9.36 -16.19 -6.84
C GLY A 483 -9.35 -17.23 -5.72
N ILE A 484 -8.36 -18.12 -5.72
CA ILE A 484 -8.21 -19.16 -4.70
C ILE A 484 -7.96 -18.55 -3.32
N THR A 485 -7.02 -17.60 -3.20
CA THR A 485 -6.70 -16.95 -1.93
C THR A 485 -7.86 -16.15 -1.38
N SER A 486 -8.64 -15.48 -2.23
CA SER A 486 -9.83 -14.71 -1.85
C SER A 486 -10.96 -15.56 -1.25
N VAL A 487 -11.07 -16.84 -1.67
CA VAL A 487 -12.06 -17.79 -1.14
C VAL A 487 -11.53 -18.49 0.12
N LEU A 488 -10.24 -18.85 0.15
CA LEU A 488 -9.67 -19.59 1.28
C LEU A 488 -9.47 -18.73 2.51
N ALA A 489 -9.11 -17.47 2.35
CA ALA A 489 -8.77 -16.58 3.45
C ALA A 489 -9.40 -15.18 3.30
N PRO A 490 -10.73 -15.08 3.12
CA PRO A 490 -11.40 -13.80 3.06
C PRO A 490 -11.33 -13.09 4.42
N TYR A 491 -11.23 -11.76 4.40
CA TYR A 491 -11.24 -10.94 5.63
C TYR A 491 -12.12 -9.70 5.45
N PRO A 492 -12.81 -9.25 6.53
CA PRO A 492 -13.69 -8.10 6.45
C PRO A 492 -12.89 -6.82 6.22
N MET A 493 -13.43 -5.95 5.39
CA MET A 493 -12.92 -4.58 5.25
C MET A 493 -13.62 -3.68 6.28
N PRO A 494 -12.94 -2.64 6.81
CA PRO A 494 -13.56 -1.72 7.77
C PRO A 494 -14.65 -0.90 7.11
N ASP A 495 -15.75 -0.63 7.83
CA ASP A 495 -16.86 0.20 7.37
C ASP A 495 -16.52 1.70 7.44
N THR A 496 -15.45 2.11 6.79
CA THR A 496 -15.02 3.50 6.73
C THR A 496 -14.97 3.97 5.28
N ASN A 497 -15.25 5.26 5.04
CA ASN A 497 -15.10 5.85 3.72
C ASN A 497 -13.64 6.24 3.40
N ASN A 498 -12.71 5.98 4.32
CA ASN A 498 -11.30 6.17 4.09
C ASN A 498 -10.75 4.98 3.28
N PRO A 499 -10.29 5.18 2.03
CA PRO A 499 -9.76 4.10 1.21
C PRO A 499 -8.48 3.47 1.80
N PHE A 500 -7.79 4.19 2.68
CA PHE A 500 -6.57 3.73 3.35
C PHE A 500 -6.82 3.08 4.72
N ALA A 501 -8.07 3.13 5.24
CA ALA A 501 -8.39 2.49 6.50
C ALA A 501 -8.32 0.96 6.37
N MET A 502 -7.46 0.36 7.16
CA MET A 502 -7.28 -1.09 7.25
C MET A 502 -7.71 -1.59 8.62
N ASN A 503 -8.42 -2.71 8.65
CA ASN A 503 -8.72 -3.37 9.90
C ASN A 503 -7.44 -3.97 10.47
N THR A 504 -6.82 -3.28 11.43
CA THR A 504 -5.48 -3.51 11.96
C THR A 504 -5.28 -4.88 12.62
N GLY A 505 -6.34 -5.55 13.04
CA GLY A 505 -6.24 -6.90 13.59
C GLY A 505 -5.86 -7.99 12.58
N ARG A 506 -5.91 -7.70 11.27
CA ARG A 506 -5.67 -8.67 10.18
C ARG A 506 -4.80 -8.14 9.04
N GLY A 507 -4.18 -6.98 9.21
CA GLY A 507 -3.31 -6.37 8.18
C GLY A 507 -2.11 -7.26 7.80
N GLY A 508 -1.53 -7.97 8.78
CA GLY A 508 -0.49 -8.95 8.53
C GLY A 508 -0.95 -10.10 7.63
N VAL A 509 -2.19 -10.60 7.79
CA VAL A 509 -2.76 -11.66 6.95
C VAL A 509 -2.91 -11.17 5.51
N LYS A 510 -3.36 -9.93 5.29
CA LYS A 510 -3.44 -9.33 3.95
C LYS A 510 -2.08 -9.28 3.28
N GLY A 511 -1.08 -8.74 3.96
CA GLY A 511 0.27 -8.62 3.41
C GLY A 511 0.82 -9.97 2.96
N MET A 512 0.63 -11.02 3.77
CA MET A 512 1.09 -12.35 3.40
C MET A 512 0.33 -12.97 2.23
N LEU A 513 -1.00 -12.89 2.24
CA LEU A 513 -1.79 -13.42 1.13
C LEU A 513 -1.40 -12.74 -0.18
N SER A 514 -1.12 -11.44 -0.11
CA SER A 514 -0.61 -10.68 -1.25
C SER A 514 0.77 -11.21 -1.70
N LEU A 515 1.70 -11.41 -0.76
CA LEU A 515 3.02 -11.96 -1.06
C LEU A 515 2.93 -13.39 -1.62
N VAL A 516 2.15 -14.26 -1.00
CA VAL A 516 1.94 -15.65 -1.49
C VAL A 516 1.39 -15.63 -2.92
N THR A 517 0.40 -14.78 -3.20
CA THR A 517 -0.18 -14.66 -4.54
C THR A 517 0.85 -14.14 -5.54
N MET A 518 1.67 -13.16 -5.15
CA MET A 518 2.73 -12.59 -5.97
C MET A 518 3.82 -13.62 -6.28
N PHE A 519 4.35 -14.31 -5.26
CA PHE A 519 5.38 -15.33 -5.45
C PHE A 519 4.86 -16.54 -6.25
N ALA A 520 3.60 -16.97 -6.02
CA ALA A 520 2.97 -18.00 -6.83
C ALA A 520 2.86 -17.57 -8.29
N THR A 521 2.51 -16.31 -8.55
CA THR A 521 2.45 -15.76 -9.90
C THR A 521 3.83 -15.80 -10.56
N TRP A 522 4.86 -15.35 -9.87
CA TRP A 522 6.23 -15.36 -10.41
C TRP A 522 6.72 -16.78 -10.66
N ALA A 523 6.56 -17.69 -9.72
CA ALA A 523 6.99 -19.07 -9.87
C ALA A 523 6.31 -19.79 -11.05
N LEU A 524 4.99 -19.60 -11.20
CA LEU A 524 4.22 -20.21 -12.28
C LEU A 524 4.42 -19.53 -13.65
N THR A 525 4.89 -18.28 -13.68
CA THR A 525 5.19 -17.56 -14.93
C THR A 525 6.68 -17.61 -15.28
N ALA A 526 7.55 -17.96 -14.33
CA ALA A 526 8.99 -18.07 -14.52
C ALA A 526 9.42 -18.89 -15.75
N PRO A 527 8.74 -20.01 -16.10
CA PRO A 527 9.10 -20.77 -17.31
C PRO A 527 9.08 -19.95 -18.59
N LEU A 528 8.16 -18.97 -18.71
CA LEU A 528 8.12 -18.08 -19.87
C LEU A 528 9.24 -17.04 -19.86
N GLY A 529 9.64 -16.56 -18.68
CA GLY A 529 10.82 -15.71 -18.52
C GLY A 529 12.12 -16.42 -18.87
N VAL A 530 12.23 -17.70 -18.47
CA VAL A 530 13.36 -18.56 -18.85
C VAL A 530 13.33 -18.86 -20.36
N ALA A 531 12.16 -19.15 -20.93
CA ALA A 531 12.01 -19.35 -22.36
C ALA A 531 12.46 -18.11 -23.15
N TYR A 532 12.12 -16.90 -22.69
CA TYR A 532 12.59 -15.67 -23.31
C TYR A 532 14.14 -15.57 -23.29
N ALA A 533 14.77 -15.97 -22.19
CA ALA A 533 16.23 -15.90 -22.07
C ALA A 533 16.96 -16.94 -22.93
N LEU A 534 16.29 -18.04 -23.30
CA LEU A 534 16.88 -19.15 -24.07
C LEU A 534 16.53 -19.12 -25.56
N LEU A 535 15.46 -18.42 -25.94
CA LEU A 535 15.04 -18.33 -27.34
C LEU A 535 15.92 -17.35 -28.12
N PRO A 536 16.25 -17.65 -29.37
CA PRO A 536 16.84 -16.68 -30.30
C PRO A 536 15.91 -15.46 -30.49
N ASP A 537 16.49 -14.29 -30.74
CA ASP A 537 15.75 -13.04 -30.85
C ASP A 537 14.63 -13.06 -31.93
N ASP A 538 14.86 -13.74 -33.02
CA ASP A 538 13.92 -13.94 -34.12
C ASP A 538 12.72 -14.82 -33.78
N LEU A 539 12.80 -15.63 -32.72
CA LEU A 539 11.72 -16.52 -32.28
C LEU A 539 10.96 -15.99 -31.03
N THR A 540 11.38 -14.88 -30.45
CA THR A 540 10.75 -14.35 -29.22
C THR A 540 9.28 -13.97 -29.40
N PHE A 541 8.82 -13.69 -30.63
CA PHE A 541 7.42 -13.39 -30.92
C PHE A 541 6.47 -14.57 -30.59
N VAL A 542 6.98 -15.81 -30.56
CA VAL A 542 6.22 -17.02 -30.20
C VAL A 542 5.71 -16.94 -28.74
N LEU A 543 6.37 -16.17 -27.90
CA LEU A 543 5.94 -15.96 -26.52
C LEU A 543 4.59 -15.25 -26.40
N LEU A 544 4.12 -14.52 -27.42
CA LEU A 544 2.79 -13.94 -27.40
C LEU A 544 1.68 -14.99 -27.39
N PRO A 545 1.55 -15.88 -28.40
CA PRO A 545 0.52 -16.91 -28.37
C PRO A 545 0.72 -17.91 -27.20
N LEU A 546 1.97 -18.25 -26.87
CA LEU A 546 2.28 -19.12 -25.75
C LEU A 546 1.84 -18.50 -24.42
N GLY A 547 2.13 -17.22 -24.20
CA GLY A 547 1.75 -16.50 -22.98
C GLY A 547 0.24 -16.29 -22.85
N VAL A 548 -0.45 -16.03 -23.97
CA VAL A 548 -1.92 -15.97 -24.00
C VAL A 548 -2.51 -17.35 -23.61
N GLY A 549 -2.02 -18.44 -24.22
CA GLY A 549 -2.46 -19.80 -23.90
C GLY A 549 -2.20 -20.15 -22.43
N TRP A 550 -1.02 -19.82 -21.92
CA TRP A 550 -0.62 -20.01 -20.53
C TRP A 550 -1.54 -19.26 -19.55
N GLY A 551 -1.74 -17.97 -19.80
CA GLY A 551 -2.60 -17.14 -18.97
C GLY A 551 -4.06 -17.59 -18.96
N LEU A 552 -4.60 -17.96 -20.13
CA LEU A 552 -5.95 -18.51 -20.24
C LEU A 552 -6.08 -19.85 -19.51
N ALA A 553 -5.11 -20.76 -19.65
CA ALA A 553 -5.13 -22.06 -18.99
C ALA A 553 -5.10 -21.92 -17.45
N PHE A 554 -4.12 -21.18 -16.90
CA PHE A 554 -4.02 -20.98 -15.46
C PHE A 554 -5.17 -20.14 -14.89
N GLY A 555 -5.62 -19.11 -15.61
CA GLY A 555 -6.79 -18.31 -15.24
C GLY A 555 -8.06 -19.15 -15.20
N TRP A 556 -8.28 -20.02 -16.20
CA TRP A 556 -9.42 -20.91 -16.26
C TRP A 556 -9.38 -22.01 -15.18
N VAL A 557 -8.24 -22.67 -14.99
CA VAL A 557 -8.07 -23.66 -13.92
C VAL A 557 -8.28 -23.01 -12.56
N GLY A 558 -7.63 -21.87 -12.31
CA GLY A 558 -7.75 -21.14 -11.05
C GLY A 558 -9.17 -20.68 -10.75
N THR A 559 -9.88 -20.11 -11.74
CA THR A 559 -11.28 -19.68 -11.58
C THR A 559 -12.23 -20.87 -11.39
N ARG A 560 -12.00 -22.02 -12.02
CA ARG A 560 -12.77 -23.25 -11.79
C ARG A 560 -12.56 -23.80 -10.39
N LEU A 561 -11.32 -23.93 -9.95
CA LEU A 561 -10.98 -24.41 -8.60
C LEU A 561 -11.55 -23.47 -7.54
N ALA A 562 -11.30 -22.17 -7.67
CA ALA A 562 -11.82 -21.17 -6.74
C ALA A 562 -13.37 -21.13 -6.75
N GLY A 563 -13.99 -21.26 -7.92
CA GLY A 563 -15.44 -21.29 -8.05
C GLY A 563 -16.11 -22.50 -7.38
N SER A 564 -15.50 -23.69 -7.53
CA SER A 564 -15.98 -24.89 -6.83
C SER A 564 -15.79 -24.80 -5.31
N LEU A 565 -14.68 -24.22 -4.86
CA LEU A 565 -14.44 -23.93 -3.45
C LEU A 565 -15.44 -22.90 -2.90
N LEU A 566 -15.74 -21.87 -3.68
CA LEU A 566 -16.71 -20.83 -3.31
C LEU A 566 -18.11 -21.41 -3.09
N GLN A 567 -18.57 -22.28 -3.98
CA GLN A 567 -19.88 -22.94 -3.83
C GLN A 567 -20.00 -23.75 -2.55
N ARG A 568 -18.91 -24.43 -2.14
CA ARG A 568 -18.89 -25.22 -0.89
C ARG A 568 -18.76 -24.36 0.36
N ARG A 569 -18.14 -23.20 0.26
CA ARG A 569 -17.76 -22.35 1.41
C ARG A 569 -18.48 -20.99 1.43
N ALA A 570 -19.49 -20.79 0.59
CA ALA A 570 -20.18 -19.51 0.47
C ALA A 570 -20.71 -18.94 1.81
N PRO A 571 -21.36 -19.74 2.70
CA PRO A 571 -21.77 -19.25 4.02
C PRO A 571 -20.60 -18.86 4.93
N GLU A 572 -19.50 -19.62 4.86
CA GLU A 572 -18.28 -19.33 5.64
C GLU A 572 -17.60 -18.04 5.16
N VAL A 573 -17.55 -17.85 3.83
CA VAL A 573 -17.03 -16.63 3.20
C VAL A 573 -17.86 -15.43 3.66
N LEU A 574 -19.20 -15.50 3.59
CA LEU A 574 -20.07 -14.44 4.06
C LEU A 574 -19.84 -14.13 5.54
N ALA A 575 -19.80 -15.15 6.39
CA ALA A 575 -19.53 -14.97 7.82
C ALA A 575 -18.16 -14.35 8.10
N ALA A 576 -17.15 -14.66 7.26
CA ALA A 576 -15.79 -14.13 7.40
C ALA A 576 -15.67 -12.67 6.98
N VAL A 577 -16.43 -12.23 5.96
CA VAL A 577 -16.37 -10.86 5.43
C VAL A 577 -17.37 -9.92 6.10
N THR A 578 -18.35 -10.45 6.85
CA THR A 578 -19.28 -9.63 7.62
C THR A 578 -18.55 -8.97 8.78
N PRO A 579 -18.59 -7.63 8.91
CA PRO A 579 -18.01 -6.94 10.04
C PRO A 579 -18.68 -7.42 11.34
N LYS A 580 -17.90 -7.88 12.30
CA LYS A 580 -18.40 -8.13 13.65
C LYS A 580 -18.47 -6.79 14.34
N HIS A 581 -19.66 -6.28 14.61
CA HIS A 581 -19.82 -5.17 15.54
C HIS A 581 -19.30 -5.64 16.90
N ALA A 582 -18.19 -5.03 17.35
CA ALA A 582 -17.58 -5.27 18.65
C ALA A 582 -18.28 -4.39 19.69
#